data_579c3d8627f9dc5ac810a67cd24415ec
#
_entry.id   579c3d8627f9dc5ac810a67cd24415ec
#
_cell.length_a   1.000
_cell.length_b   1.000
_cell.length_c   1.000
_cell.angle_alpha   90.00
_cell.angle_beta   90.00
_cell.angle_gamma   90.00
#
_symmetry.space_group_name_H-M   'P 1'
#
loop_
_entity.id
_entity.type
_entity.pdbx_description
1 polymer ?
#
loop_
_entity_poly.entity_id
_entity_poly.type
_entity_poly.pdbx_seq_one_letter_code
_entity_poly.pdbx_strand_id
1 'polypeptide(L)'
;MKYKDPGCPTISCIIGNHRIEHALLDLGASVNLLPYSVYLQLNLGELKSTSTTLLLADRSVKVPKGIVEDVLVQVDKFIYPVDFIVLETEPVVNNYKPIPVILGRPFLATANALINCRNGLMNLSFGNMTLELNVFNMCRQPNEENENEDDTDEQKELLESCIEENIQKGSFSELSDICLVNSIESNK
;
A
#
# COMPACT_ATOMS: atom_id res chain seq x y z
N MET A 1 -25.57 4.10 13.99
CA MET A 1 -25.36 4.66 12.64
C MET A 1 -24.25 3.84 11.99
N LYS A 2 -24.48 3.29 10.79
CA LYS A 2 -23.43 2.55 10.05
C LYS A 2 -22.73 3.52 9.11
N TYR A 3 -21.40 3.51 9.11
CA TYR A 3 -20.58 4.30 8.19
C TYR A 3 -20.20 3.44 6.99
N LYS A 4 -20.04 4.05 5.83
CA LYS A 4 -19.48 3.39 4.64
C LYS A 4 -17.98 3.19 4.86
N ASP A 5 -17.39 2.24 4.12
CA ASP A 5 -15.95 2.06 4.08
C ASP A 5 -15.29 3.34 3.53
N PRO A 6 -14.34 3.94 4.28
CA PRO A 6 -13.67 5.15 3.85
C PRO A 6 -12.57 4.91 2.79
N GLY A 7 -12.29 3.65 2.43
CA GLY A 7 -11.24 3.24 1.50
C GLY A 7 -9.95 2.80 2.19
N CYS A 8 -8.94 2.48 1.38
CA CYS A 8 -7.63 2.02 1.86
C CYS A 8 -6.79 3.21 2.34
N PRO A 9 -6.31 3.21 3.60
CA PRO A 9 -5.46 4.28 4.09
C PRO A 9 -4.09 4.25 3.39
N THR A 10 -3.70 5.36 2.79
CA THR A 10 -2.40 5.52 2.13
C THR A 10 -1.68 6.77 2.60
N ILE A 11 -0.35 6.74 2.55
CA ILE A 11 0.49 7.91 2.81
C ILE A 11 1.52 8.09 1.69
N SER A 12 1.97 9.31 1.48
CA SER A 12 3.14 9.55 0.66
C SER A 12 4.40 9.50 1.52
N CYS A 13 5.44 8.85 1.01
CA CYS A 13 6.73 8.77 1.67
C CYS A 13 7.88 8.90 0.66
N ILE A 14 9.09 9.12 1.17
CA ILE A 14 10.31 9.14 0.37
C ILE A 14 11.19 8.01 0.86
N ILE A 15 11.70 7.21 -0.08
CA ILE A 15 12.67 6.15 0.16
C ILE A 15 13.90 6.44 -0.72
N GLY A 16 15.03 6.72 -0.09
CA GLY A 16 16.20 7.22 -0.80
C GLY A 16 15.88 8.55 -1.51
N ASN A 17 16.01 8.58 -2.84
CA ASN A 17 15.70 9.75 -3.67
C ASN A 17 14.35 9.65 -4.39
N HIS A 18 13.54 8.64 -4.08
CA HIS A 18 12.30 8.37 -4.79
C HIS A 18 11.08 8.66 -3.92
N ARG A 19 10.14 9.39 -4.49
CA ARG A 19 8.85 9.65 -3.85
C ARG A 19 7.86 8.53 -4.20
N ILE A 20 7.32 7.89 -3.17
CA ILE A 20 6.23 6.93 -3.25
C ILE A 20 4.95 7.68 -2.87
N GLU A 21 4.08 7.92 -3.82
CA GLU A 21 2.88 8.74 -3.59
C GLU A 21 1.81 8.01 -2.78
N HIS A 22 1.71 6.68 -2.95
CA HIS A 22 0.68 5.85 -2.35
C HIS A 22 1.30 4.60 -1.71
N ALA A 23 1.91 4.74 -0.53
CA ALA A 23 2.27 3.60 0.30
C ALA A 23 1.05 3.19 1.12
N LEU A 24 0.66 1.91 1.02
CA LEU A 24 -0.51 1.37 1.72
C LEU A 24 -0.18 1.13 3.19
N LEU A 25 -1.04 1.62 4.08
CA LEU A 25 -0.97 1.29 5.51
C LEU A 25 -1.86 0.08 5.79
N ASP A 26 -1.26 -1.02 6.23
CA ASP A 26 -1.99 -2.28 6.42
C ASP A 26 -1.80 -2.85 7.84
N LEU A 27 -2.82 -2.73 8.67
CA LEU A 27 -2.86 -3.33 10.01
C LEU A 27 -2.97 -4.87 9.95
N GLY A 28 -3.43 -5.44 8.83
CA GLY A 28 -3.47 -6.88 8.60
C GLY A 28 -2.10 -7.48 8.33
N ALA A 29 -1.18 -6.70 7.76
CA ALA A 29 0.16 -7.16 7.40
C ALA A 29 1.07 -7.25 8.64
N SER A 30 1.68 -8.43 8.84
CA SER A 30 2.68 -8.65 9.90
C SER A 30 4.08 -8.16 9.53
N VAL A 31 4.28 -7.77 8.27
CA VAL A 31 5.56 -7.32 7.70
C VAL A 31 5.36 -6.05 6.88
N ASN A 32 6.44 -5.32 6.62
CA ASN A 32 6.43 -4.32 5.56
C ASN A 32 6.87 -5.00 4.27
N LEU A 33 6.20 -4.70 3.15
CA LEU A 33 6.43 -5.38 1.89
C LEU A 33 6.83 -4.40 0.80
N LEU A 34 7.88 -4.77 0.07
CA LEU A 34 8.39 -4.02 -1.07
C LEU A 34 8.36 -4.92 -2.31
N PRO A 35 7.67 -4.51 -3.39
CA PRO A 35 7.75 -5.21 -4.66
C PRO A 35 9.18 -5.25 -5.20
N TYR A 36 9.59 -6.38 -5.76
CA TYR A 36 10.97 -6.53 -6.28
C TYR A 36 11.31 -5.52 -7.37
N SER A 37 10.34 -5.17 -8.22
CA SER A 37 10.50 -4.13 -9.24
C SER A 37 10.82 -2.76 -8.63
N VAL A 38 10.18 -2.41 -7.52
CA VAL A 38 10.40 -1.16 -6.78
C VAL A 38 11.77 -1.22 -6.08
N TYR A 39 12.12 -2.35 -5.45
CA TYR A 39 13.45 -2.54 -4.86
C TYR A 39 14.58 -2.28 -5.86
N LEU A 40 14.46 -2.80 -7.08
CA LEU A 40 15.47 -2.56 -8.13
C LEU A 40 15.57 -1.08 -8.53
N GLN A 41 14.43 -0.39 -8.61
CA GLN A 41 14.41 1.05 -8.94
C GLN A 41 15.02 1.91 -7.83
N LEU A 42 14.81 1.53 -6.58
CA LEU A 42 15.29 2.28 -5.42
C LEU A 42 16.77 2.03 -5.11
N ASN A 43 17.37 1.00 -5.67
CA ASN A 43 18.78 0.62 -5.46
C ASN A 43 19.18 0.56 -3.97
N LEU A 44 18.40 -0.18 -3.17
CA LEU A 44 18.45 -0.19 -1.69
C LEU A 44 19.57 -1.07 -1.09
N GLY A 45 20.56 -1.47 -1.86
CA GLY A 45 21.66 -2.30 -1.37
C GLY A 45 21.40 -3.80 -1.47
N GLU A 46 22.04 -4.61 -0.65
CA GLU A 46 22.04 -6.07 -0.75
C GLU A 46 20.82 -6.69 -0.07
N LEU A 47 20.18 -7.68 -0.75
CA LEU A 47 19.14 -8.51 -0.16
C LEU A 47 19.78 -9.59 0.72
N LYS A 48 19.38 -9.61 1.98
CA LYS A 48 19.70 -10.71 2.89
C LYS A 48 18.73 -11.88 2.67
N SER A 49 19.26 -13.08 2.71
CA SER A 49 18.42 -14.29 2.64
C SER A 49 17.51 -14.41 3.86
N THR A 50 16.31 -14.94 3.68
CA THR A 50 15.35 -15.17 4.76
C THR A 50 14.76 -16.57 4.67
N SER A 51 14.46 -17.16 5.80
CA SER A 51 13.68 -18.39 5.91
C SER A 51 12.18 -18.14 6.07
N THR A 52 11.78 -16.87 6.14
CA THR A 52 10.38 -16.46 6.31
C THR A 52 9.59 -16.79 5.04
N THR A 53 8.40 -17.36 5.22
CA THR A 53 7.42 -17.51 4.16
C THR A 53 6.22 -16.62 4.45
N LEU A 54 5.59 -16.11 3.40
CA LEU A 54 4.43 -15.23 3.52
C LEU A 54 3.16 -16.02 3.19
N LEU A 55 2.18 -15.95 4.09
CA LEU A 55 0.83 -16.43 3.84
C LEU A 55 -0.03 -15.23 3.43
N LEU A 56 -0.54 -15.25 2.20
CA LEU A 56 -1.41 -14.21 1.67
C LEU A 56 -2.88 -14.43 2.09
N ALA A 57 -3.74 -13.45 1.82
CA ALA A 57 -5.16 -13.51 2.16
C ALA A 57 -5.91 -14.67 1.46
N ASP A 58 -5.53 -14.99 0.24
CA ASP A 58 -6.02 -16.13 -0.55
C ASP A 58 -5.52 -17.48 -0.05
N ARG A 59 -4.76 -17.52 1.07
CA ARG A 59 -4.06 -18.66 1.65
C ARG A 59 -2.92 -19.22 0.79
N SER A 60 -2.52 -18.54 -0.26
CA SER A 60 -1.31 -18.90 -0.99
C SER A 60 -0.06 -18.62 -0.15
N VAL A 61 0.97 -19.45 -0.35
CA VAL A 61 2.27 -19.29 0.31
C VAL A 61 3.26 -18.74 -0.71
N LYS A 62 3.88 -17.62 -0.39
CA LYS A 62 4.93 -17.01 -1.22
C LYS A 62 6.26 -17.02 -0.48
N VAL A 63 7.32 -17.32 -1.24
CA VAL A 63 8.70 -17.25 -0.74
C VAL A 63 9.29 -15.91 -1.21
N PRO A 64 9.71 -15.04 -0.29
CA PRO A 64 10.29 -13.75 -0.66
C PRO A 64 11.68 -13.92 -1.29
N LYS A 65 12.10 -12.90 -2.07
CA LYS A 65 13.47 -12.82 -2.61
C LYS A 65 14.51 -12.58 -1.50
N GLY A 66 14.11 -11.94 -0.42
CA GLY A 66 14.96 -11.61 0.72
C GLY A 66 14.38 -10.49 1.56
N ILE A 67 15.23 -9.99 2.46
CA ILE A 67 14.94 -8.85 3.34
C ILE A 67 15.95 -7.76 3.06
N VAL A 68 15.51 -6.52 3.00
CA VAL A 68 16.34 -5.33 3.06
C VAL A 68 16.07 -4.63 4.38
N GLU A 69 17.12 -4.44 5.18
CA GLU A 69 17.02 -3.90 6.53
C GLU A 69 17.41 -2.43 6.58
N ASP A 70 16.94 -1.75 7.62
CA ASP A 70 17.30 -0.35 7.96
C ASP A 70 17.06 0.64 6.81
N VAL A 71 16.04 0.41 5.98
CA VAL A 71 15.68 1.34 4.92
C VAL A 71 15.08 2.60 5.55
N LEU A 72 15.65 3.75 5.23
CA LEU A 72 15.16 5.02 5.74
C LEU A 72 13.93 5.48 4.95
N VAL A 73 12.77 5.43 5.61
CA VAL A 73 11.49 5.89 5.07
C VAL A 73 11.16 7.25 5.67
N GLN A 74 11.13 8.27 4.83
CA GLN A 74 10.78 9.62 5.26
C GLN A 74 9.29 9.89 5.00
N VAL A 75 8.59 10.26 6.06
CA VAL A 75 7.19 10.71 6.02
C VAL A 75 7.17 12.17 6.48
N ASP A 76 6.89 13.07 5.55
CA ASP A 76 7.05 14.51 5.76
C ASP A 76 8.46 14.83 6.26
N LYS A 77 8.62 15.32 7.49
CA LYS A 77 9.90 15.65 8.14
C LYS A 77 10.50 14.54 9.01
N PHE A 78 9.78 13.44 9.21
CA PHE A 78 10.23 12.34 10.07
C PHE A 78 10.82 11.21 9.25
N ILE A 79 11.90 10.61 9.75
CA ILE A 79 12.60 9.48 9.12
C ILE A 79 12.54 8.29 10.06
N TYR A 80 12.01 7.17 9.54
CA TYR A 80 11.87 5.92 10.27
C TYR A 80 12.73 4.83 9.64
N PRO A 81 13.51 4.06 10.40
CA PRO A 81 14.14 2.84 9.91
C PRO A 81 13.08 1.76 9.74
N VAL A 82 13.08 1.11 8.59
CA VAL A 82 12.08 0.11 8.20
C VAL A 82 12.74 -1.07 7.53
N ASP A 83 12.44 -2.27 7.99
CA ASP A 83 12.82 -3.50 7.32
C ASP A 83 11.72 -3.92 6.36
N PHE A 84 12.09 -4.24 5.12
CA PHE A 84 11.15 -4.69 4.11
C PHE A 84 11.44 -6.12 3.68
N ILE A 85 10.39 -6.92 3.60
CA ILE A 85 10.41 -8.17 2.86
C ILE A 85 10.20 -7.84 1.38
N VAL A 86 11.10 -8.32 0.54
CA VAL A 86 11.05 -8.10 -0.90
C VAL A 86 10.40 -9.30 -1.58
N LEU A 87 9.25 -9.07 -2.21
CA LEU A 87 8.47 -10.09 -2.88
C LEU A 87 8.45 -9.86 -4.38
N GLU A 88 8.63 -10.94 -5.14
CA GLU A 88 8.38 -10.91 -6.58
C GLU A 88 6.88 -10.85 -6.82
N THR A 89 6.47 -9.81 -7.53
CA THR A 89 5.09 -9.60 -7.93
C THR A 89 5.02 -9.66 -9.44
N GLU A 90 3.98 -10.28 -9.98
CA GLU A 90 3.79 -10.31 -11.43
C GLU A 90 3.62 -8.89 -11.96
N PRO A 91 4.23 -8.58 -13.12
CA PRO A 91 4.04 -7.27 -13.75
C PRO A 91 2.57 -7.15 -14.14
N VAL A 92 1.92 -6.11 -13.65
CA VAL A 92 0.54 -5.78 -14.03
C VAL A 92 0.54 -5.41 -15.52
N VAL A 93 0.01 -6.29 -16.35
CA VAL A 93 0.03 -6.19 -17.83
C VAL A 93 -0.83 -5.02 -18.34
N ASN A 94 -1.71 -4.48 -17.54
CA ASN A 94 -2.56 -3.35 -17.90
C ASN A 94 -2.15 -2.12 -17.06
N ASN A 95 -2.16 -0.94 -17.67
CA ASN A 95 -1.82 0.40 -17.17
C ASN A 95 -2.38 0.80 -15.77
N TYR A 96 -2.73 -0.16 -14.94
CA TYR A 96 -3.14 0.03 -13.56
C TYR A 96 -1.91 0.26 -12.68
N LYS A 97 -2.06 1.16 -11.73
CA LYS A 97 -1.05 1.63 -10.78
C LYS A 97 -0.16 0.50 -10.26
N PRO A 98 1.16 0.71 -10.16
CA PRO A 98 2.07 -0.31 -9.64
C PRO A 98 1.61 -0.77 -8.26
N ILE A 99 1.89 -2.05 -7.94
CA ILE A 99 1.59 -2.60 -6.62
C ILE A 99 2.23 -1.70 -5.58
N PRO A 100 1.47 -1.19 -4.61
CA PRO A 100 1.99 -0.22 -3.66
C PRO A 100 3.02 -0.87 -2.72
N VAL A 101 3.92 -0.06 -2.21
CA VAL A 101 4.69 -0.38 -1.01
C VAL A 101 3.70 -0.57 0.14
N ILE A 102 3.84 -1.64 0.92
CA ILE A 102 2.98 -1.89 2.08
C ILE A 102 3.77 -1.61 3.35
N LEU A 103 3.23 -0.73 4.17
CA LEU A 103 3.71 -0.40 5.49
C LEU A 103 2.80 -1.09 6.52
N GLY A 104 3.28 -2.22 7.02
CA GLY A 104 2.55 -3.08 7.95
C GLY A 104 2.68 -2.67 9.42
N ARG A 105 2.27 -3.59 10.29
CA ARG A 105 2.36 -3.38 11.75
C ARG A 105 3.77 -3.01 12.25
N PRO A 106 4.89 -3.54 11.71
CA PRO A 106 6.21 -3.13 12.18
C PRO A 106 6.48 -1.63 11.99
N PHE A 107 6.13 -1.08 10.82
CA PHE A 107 6.21 0.36 10.58
C PHE A 107 5.28 1.14 11.51
N LEU A 108 4.02 0.73 11.61
CA LEU A 108 3.01 1.40 12.43
C LEU A 108 3.41 1.42 13.92
N ALA A 109 4.02 0.34 14.41
CA ALA A 109 4.54 0.27 15.76
C ALA A 109 5.76 1.19 15.97
N THR A 110 6.71 1.20 15.03
CA THR A 110 7.90 2.07 15.07
C THR A 110 7.53 3.55 15.07
N ALA A 111 6.52 3.92 14.27
CA ALA A 111 6.01 5.29 14.20
C ALA A 111 5.01 5.63 15.33
N ASN A 112 4.70 4.68 16.23
CA ASN A 112 3.67 4.82 17.25
C ASN A 112 2.37 5.40 16.68
N ALA A 113 1.88 4.80 15.61
CA ALA A 113 0.77 5.30 14.81
C ALA A 113 -0.56 5.18 15.57
N LEU A 114 -1.29 6.28 15.67
CA LEU A 114 -2.65 6.34 16.19
C LEU A 114 -3.59 6.70 15.05
N ILE A 115 -4.48 5.79 14.66
CA ILE A 115 -5.38 5.96 13.52
C ILE A 115 -6.82 6.10 14.01
N ASN A 116 -7.46 7.22 13.66
CA ASN A 116 -8.89 7.41 13.87
C ASN A 116 -9.63 7.00 12.58
N CYS A 117 -10.16 5.77 12.56
CA CYS A 117 -10.85 5.22 11.40
C CYS A 117 -12.15 5.94 11.02
N ARG A 118 -12.65 6.85 11.85
CA ARG A 118 -13.89 7.59 11.56
C ARG A 118 -13.65 8.80 10.66
N ASN A 119 -12.55 9.52 10.87
CA ASN A 119 -12.22 10.76 10.17
C ASN A 119 -10.93 10.69 9.36
N GLY A 120 -10.22 9.54 9.41
CA GLY A 120 -8.97 9.33 8.71
C GLY A 120 -7.76 10.06 9.27
N LEU A 121 -7.89 10.69 10.44
CA LEU A 121 -6.74 11.33 11.09
C LEU A 121 -5.79 10.26 11.64
N MET A 122 -4.53 10.38 11.28
CA MET A 122 -3.45 9.56 11.78
C MET A 122 -2.37 10.43 12.40
N ASN A 123 -1.97 10.08 13.60
CA ASN A 123 -0.85 10.71 14.29
C ASN A 123 0.36 9.76 14.28
N LEU A 124 1.49 10.24 13.76
CA LEU A 124 2.78 9.57 13.83
C LEU A 124 3.67 10.29 14.84
N SER A 125 4.42 9.53 15.64
CA SER A 125 5.31 10.09 16.65
C SER A 125 6.78 9.85 16.29
N PHE A 126 7.61 10.85 16.58
CA PHE A 126 9.07 10.76 16.47
C PHE A 126 9.70 11.49 17.66
N GLY A 127 10.21 10.75 18.63
CA GLY A 127 10.66 11.30 19.89
C GLY A 127 9.52 12.02 20.62
N ASN A 128 9.66 13.32 20.85
CA ASN A 128 8.66 14.17 21.48
C ASN A 128 7.80 14.97 20.50
N MET A 129 7.95 14.71 19.20
CA MET A 129 7.19 15.38 18.13
C MET A 129 6.10 14.47 17.59
N THR A 130 4.99 15.06 17.16
CA THR A 130 3.87 14.37 16.52
C THR A 130 3.56 15.03 15.18
N LEU A 131 3.24 14.20 14.19
CA LEU A 131 2.77 14.60 12.88
C LEU A 131 1.35 14.09 12.69
N GLU A 132 0.42 14.98 12.37
CA GLU A 132 -0.96 14.62 12.02
C GLU A 132 -1.15 14.62 10.51
N LEU A 133 -1.69 13.54 9.98
CA LEU A 133 -1.98 13.33 8.56
C LEU A 133 -3.42 12.86 8.38
N ASN A 134 -4.05 13.19 7.25
CA ASN A 134 -5.32 12.56 6.87
C ASN A 134 -5.08 11.49 5.80
N VAL A 135 -5.20 10.23 6.19
CA VAL A 135 -4.88 9.08 5.34
C VAL A 135 -5.98 8.73 4.33
N PHE A 136 -7.19 9.31 4.45
CA PHE A 136 -8.28 9.09 3.50
C PHE A 136 -8.36 10.16 2.41
N ASN A 137 -7.82 11.35 2.63
CA ASN A 137 -7.84 12.41 1.61
C ASN A 137 -7.01 12.06 0.37
N MET A 138 -6.01 11.19 0.51
CA MET A 138 -5.18 10.74 -0.60
C MET A 138 -5.83 9.65 -1.46
N CYS A 139 -6.90 9.03 -0.95
CA CYS A 139 -7.66 8.01 -1.68
C CYS A 139 -8.78 8.60 -2.57
N ARG A 140 -9.09 9.88 -2.42
CA ARG A 140 -10.09 10.54 -3.27
C ARG A 140 -9.49 10.77 -4.65
N GLN A 141 -10.02 10.07 -5.65
CA GLN A 141 -9.76 10.44 -7.05
C GLN A 141 -10.31 11.84 -7.30
N PRO A 142 -9.64 12.69 -8.11
CA PRO A 142 -10.06 14.08 -8.36
C PRO A 142 -11.32 14.22 -9.25
N ASN A 143 -12.22 13.28 -9.30
CA ASN A 143 -13.34 13.25 -10.24
C ASN A 143 -14.74 13.39 -9.61
N GLU A 144 -14.90 13.98 -8.42
CA GLU A 144 -16.26 14.23 -7.89
C GLU A 144 -16.49 15.67 -7.39
N GLU A 145 -15.87 16.68 -7.99
CA GLU A 145 -16.31 18.07 -7.79
C GLU A 145 -16.15 18.87 -9.08
N ASN A 146 -17.13 18.70 -9.99
CA ASN A 146 -17.62 19.73 -10.91
C ASN A 146 -18.68 19.07 -11.83
N GLU A 147 -19.87 18.80 -11.29
CA GLU A 147 -21.04 18.68 -12.12
C GLU A 147 -21.45 20.11 -12.55
N ASN A 148 -20.84 20.58 -13.62
CA ASN A 148 -21.50 21.52 -14.51
C ASN A 148 -22.17 20.69 -15.60
N GLU A 149 -23.51 20.73 -15.58
CA GLU A 149 -24.39 20.21 -16.60
C GLU A 149 -23.96 20.69 -17.99
N ASP A 150 -23.42 19.80 -18.79
CA ASP A 150 -23.47 19.71 -20.26
C ASP A 150 -22.38 18.76 -20.74
N ASP A 151 -22.63 17.45 -20.65
CA ASP A 151 -21.86 16.46 -21.42
C ASP A 151 -22.76 15.29 -21.82
N THR A 152 -22.77 15.09 -23.11
CA THR A 152 -23.60 14.25 -23.94
C THR A 152 -23.64 12.77 -23.54
N ASP A 153 -24.80 12.14 -23.73
CA ASP A 153 -25.14 10.73 -23.49
C ASP A 153 -24.15 9.70 -24.08
N GLU A 154 -23.31 10.07 -25.06
CA GLU A 154 -22.31 9.18 -25.67
C GLU A 154 -21.14 8.79 -24.73
N GLN A 155 -20.76 9.64 -23.76
CA GLN A 155 -19.68 9.31 -22.85
C GLN A 155 -20.11 8.35 -21.72
N LYS A 156 -21.39 8.38 -21.39
CA LYS A 156 -21.97 7.49 -20.37
C LYS A 156 -22.07 6.05 -20.86
N GLU A 157 -22.42 5.85 -22.12
CA GLU A 157 -22.50 4.53 -22.76
C GLU A 157 -21.12 3.86 -22.91
N LEU A 158 -20.08 4.66 -23.20
CA LEU A 158 -18.69 4.16 -23.25
C LEU A 158 -18.15 3.75 -21.87
N LEU A 159 -18.55 4.47 -20.80
CA LEU A 159 -18.11 4.14 -19.43
C LEU A 159 -18.81 2.87 -18.92
N GLU A 160 -20.11 2.69 -19.19
CA GLU A 160 -20.87 1.50 -18.81
C GLU A 160 -20.36 0.24 -19.54
N SER A 161 -20.01 0.35 -20.82
CA SER A 161 -19.43 -0.77 -21.58
C SER A 161 -18.04 -1.19 -21.04
N CYS A 162 -17.22 -0.23 -20.63
CA CYS A 162 -15.92 -0.52 -19.99
C CYS A 162 -16.05 -1.17 -18.61
N ILE A 163 -17.09 -0.85 -17.86
CA ILE A 163 -17.38 -1.44 -16.54
C ILE A 163 -17.86 -2.88 -16.68
N GLU A 164 -18.73 -3.17 -17.64
CA GLU A 164 -19.25 -4.51 -17.89
C GLU A 164 -18.15 -5.48 -18.41
N GLU A 165 -17.24 -5.03 -19.28
CA GLU A 165 -16.10 -5.84 -19.72
C GLU A 165 -15.12 -6.17 -18.59
N ASN A 166 -14.94 -5.28 -17.62
CA ASN A 166 -14.02 -5.50 -16.50
C ASN A 166 -14.59 -6.42 -15.42
N ILE A 167 -15.92 -6.46 -15.26
CA ILE A 167 -16.61 -7.40 -14.33
C ILE A 167 -16.50 -8.84 -14.84
N GLN A 168 -16.48 -9.05 -16.16
CA GLN A 168 -16.37 -10.40 -16.74
C GLN A 168 -14.94 -10.96 -16.73
N LYS A 169 -13.90 -10.14 -16.56
CA LYS A 169 -12.49 -10.56 -16.61
C LYS A 169 -11.84 -10.81 -15.24
N GLY A 170 -12.58 -10.74 -14.14
CA GLY A 170 -12.13 -11.23 -12.81
C GLY A 170 -10.85 -10.57 -12.24
N SER A 171 -10.46 -9.37 -12.68
CA SER A 171 -9.15 -8.79 -12.31
C SER A 171 -9.16 -7.89 -11.06
N PHE A 172 -10.22 -7.96 -10.25
CA PHE A 172 -10.31 -7.19 -8.98
C PHE A 172 -9.78 -7.95 -7.75
N SER A 173 -9.36 -9.23 -7.89
CA SER A 173 -9.01 -10.07 -6.74
C SER A 173 -7.60 -9.84 -6.18
N GLU A 174 -6.63 -9.39 -6.99
CA GLU A 174 -5.22 -9.41 -6.54
C GLU A 174 -4.84 -8.31 -5.53
N LEU A 175 -5.54 -7.18 -5.50
CA LEU A 175 -5.25 -6.12 -4.51
C LEU A 175 -5.86 -6.40 -3.13
N SER A 176 -6.97 -7.12 -3.08
CA SER A 176 -7.57 -7.57 -1.82
C SER A 176 -6.78 -8.72 -1.19
N ASP A 177 -6.06 -9.50 -1.99
CA ASP A 177 -5.34 -10.68 -1.54
C ASP A 177 -4.00 -10.34 -0.86
N ILE A 178 -3.46 -9.15 -1.07
CA ILE A 178 -2.23 -8.68 -0.43
C ILE A 178 -2.49 -8.13 0.98
N CYS A 179 -3.71 -7.71 1.30
CA CYS A 179 -4.05 -7.03 2.55
C CYS A 179 -3.94 -7.87 3.84
N LEU A 180 -3.63 -9.17 3.78
CA LEU A 180 -3.41 -10.01 4.95
C LEU A 180 -2.14 -10.85 4.79
N VAL A 181 -0.99 -10.21 4.96
CA VAL A 181 0.29 -10.90 4.93
C VAL A 181 0.70 -11.30 6.34
N ASN A 182 0.71 -12.59 6.63
CA ASN A 182 1.23 -13.14 7.87
C ASN A 182 2.55 -13.87 7.60
N SER A 183 3.58 -13.55 8.37
CA SER A 183 4.85 -14.28 8.33
C SER A 183 4.72 -15.60 9.11
N ILE A 184 5.20 -16.69 8.52
CA ILE A 184 5.36 -17.97 9.20
C ILE A 184 6.86 -18.18 9.34
N GLU A 185 7.36 -18.12 10.58
CA GLU A 185 8.72 -18.55 10.87
C GLU A 185 8.79 -20.07 10.84
N SER A 186 9.60 -20.63 9.96
CA SER A 186 9.93 -22.04 10.01
C SER A 186 10.94 -22.26 11.14
N ASN A 187 10.46 -22.67 12.31
CA ASN A 187 11.32 -23.20 13.35
C ASN A 187 12.04 -24.45 12.81
N LYS A 188 13.35 -24.35 12.64
CA LYS A 188 14.27 -25.48 12.57
C LYS A 188 14.93 -25.68 13.91
#